data_880aa4711e6201265ad1de2510916366
#
_entry.id   880aa4711e6201265ad1de2510916366
#
_cell.length_a   1.000
_cell.length_b   1.000
_cell.length_c   1.000
_cell.angle_alpha   90.00
_cell.angle_beta   90.00
_cell.angle_gamma   90.00
#
_symmetry.space_group_name_H-M   'P 1'
#
loop_
_entity.id
_entity.type
_entity.pdbx_description
1 polymer ?
#
loop_
_entity_poly.entity_id
_entity_poly.type
_entity_poly.pdbx_seq_one_letter_code
_entity_poly.pdbx_strand_id
1 'polypeptide(L)'
;MDATFEQVFLALAVRKGWIAKENAVQLLTGFRGEQGKNPELSLGDYLTGRKILNRDQILELVQGTRQYVSQAAAKVQEPAEAAAKPASDEKPAPTGPVEIVPGYRITGKLGVGGTATIFKAAPVAGGPEVALKILHPKKASDARQRERFLREAELLKRFRHPHLVEGKAFGVHKNLHYAVMELVNGSSVQDIIDKEKFIAERRALEILEQVAEALEYMHSQGYVHKDVKPGNIMISGESDVKLCDLGFAQAIETGGDESRESKDESEAEGEDDDEYTAGTVQFMSPEQAQGQRDVDIRSDIYSLGATLFYMVLGQLPFQGENDMDTMAKHVLEELDSAEMKNRKISPHMHYFIERMMSKDKSLRYDTPAALVKDIKEQLEGFARISQIQKAPKPPTPAPRPPTTSIGKKVPIGPSKPPPPESLRHSRLSRYTDKYRKKDDRRR
;
A
#
# COMPACT_ATOMS: atom_id res chain seq x y z
N MET A 1 3.19 -31.49 0.66
CA MET A 1 1.81 -30.96 0.69
C MET A 1 1.93 -29.50 1.06
N ASP A 2 1.57 -28.66 0.12
CA ASP A 2 1.89 -27.24 0.16
C ASP A 2 1.10 -26.50 1.22
N ALA A 3 1.82 -25.88 2.16
CA ALA A 3 1.23 -24.98 3.16
C ALA A 3 0.33 -23.91 2.48
N THR A 4 0.61 -23.59 1.25
CA THR A 4 -0.09 -22.70 0.33
C THR A 4 -1.55 -23.08 0.09
N PHE A 5 -1.85 -24.35 -0.16
CA PHE A 5 -3.23 -24.82 -0.41
C PHE A 5 -4.14 -24.59 0.79
N GLU A 6 -3.65 -24.87 1.98
CA GLU A 6 -4.42 -24.73 3.22
C GLU A 6 -4.71 -23.29 3.59
N GLN A 7 -3.73 -22.40 3.35
CA GLN A 7 -3.90 -20.96 3.58
C GLN A 7 -4.92 -20.38 2.61
N VAL A 8 -4.83 -20.71 1.32
CA VAL A 8 -5.79 -20.29 0.29
C VAL A 8 -7.19 -20.81 0.61
N PHE A 9 -7.29 -22.07 1.03
CA PHE A 9 -8.55 -22.69 1.41
C PHE A 9 -9.23 -21.95 2.56
N LEU A 10 -8.49 -21.63 3.63
CA LEU A 10 -9.02 -20.88 4.76
C LEU A 10 -9.33 -19.42 4.40
N ALA A 11 -8.52 -18.78 3.57
CA ALA A 11 -8.79 -17.42 3.09
C ALA A 11 -10.11 -17.37 2.28
N LEU A 12 -10.36 -18.35 1.41
CA LEU A 12 -11.64 -18.48 0.71
C LEU A 12 -12.82 -18.74 1.66
N ALA A 13 -12.63 -19.56 2.71
CA ALA A 13 -13.66 -19.81 3.70
C ALA A 13 -14.01 -18.56 4.52
N VAL A 14 -13.02 -17.74 4.84
CA VAL A 14 -13.20 -16.42 5.48
C VAL A 14 -13.89 -15.45 4.53
N ARG A 15 -13.46 -15.38 3.27
CA ARG A 15 -14.10 -14.55 2.24
C ARG A 15 -15.57 -14.86 2.04
N LYS A 16 -15.96 -16.14 2.13
CA LYS A 16 -17.37 -16.58 2.05
C LYS A 16 -18.15 -16.39 3.37
N GLY A 17 -17.51 -15.86 4.40
CA GLY A 17 -18.13 -15.68 5.72
C GLY A 17 -18.43 -17.00 6.46
N TRP A 18 -17.86 -18.12 6.03
CA TRP A 18 -18.09 -19.43 6.65
C TRP A 18 -17.20 -19.69 7.86
N ILE A 19 -16.09 -19.00 7.96
CA ILE A 19 -15.16 -19.02 9.10
C ILE A 19 -14.89 -17.59 9.50
N ALA A 20 -15.00 -17.29 10.80
CA ALA A 20 -14.58 -15.99 11.31
C ALA A 20 -13.05 -15.84 11.21
N LYS A 21 -12.59 -14.65 10.85
CA LYS A 21 -11.17 -14.33 10.65
C LYS A 21 -10.32 -14.71 11.87
N GLU A 22 -10.81 -14.39 13.05
CA GLU A 22 -10.14 -14.64 14.33
C GLU A 22 -9.87 -16.13 14.58
N ASN A 23 -10.70 -17.00 13.97
CA ASN A 23 -10.60 -18.44 14.13
C ASN A 23 -9.67 -19.09 13.08
N ALA A 24 -9.44 -18.44 11.94
CA ALA A 24 -8.70 -19.04 10.82
C ALA A 24 -7.26 -19.44 11.19
N VAL A 25 -6.55 -18.58 11.92
CA VAL A 25 -5.17 -18.85 12.37
C VAL A 25 -5.13 -19.99 13.39
N GLN A 26 -6.07 -20.01 14.34
CA GLN A 26 -6.17 -21.06 15.34
C GLN A 26 -6.50 -22.40 14.70
N LEU A 27 -7.39 -22.41 13.70
CA LEU A 27 -7.75 -23.61 12.94
C LEU A 27 -6.57 -24.17 12.15
N LEU A 28 -5.78 -23.30 11.50
CA LEU A 28 -4.58 -23.73 10.78
C LEU A 28 -3.53 -24.30 11.73
N THR A 29 -3.30 -23.65 12.86
CA THR A 29 -2.35 -24.12 13.88
C THR A 29 -2.79 -25.45 14.48
N GLY A 30 -4.09 -25.57 14.82
CA GLY A 30 -4.67 -26.81 15.34
C GLY A 30 -4.60 -27.95 14.33
N PHE A 31 -4.90 -27.68 13.06
CA PHE A 31 -4.77 -28.65 11.97
C PHE A 31 -3.34 -29.15 11.82
N ARG A 32 -2.34 -28.25 11.73
CA ARG A 32 -0.93 -28.63 11.61
C ARG A 32 -0.44 -29.47 12.80
N GLY A 33 -0.92 -29.17 14.01
CA GLY A 33 -0.61 -29.95 15.20
C GLY A 33 -1.20 -31.38 15.16
N GLU A 34 -2.37 -31.57 14.58
CA GLU A 34 -2.97 -32.89 14.39
C GLU A 34 -2.41 -33.63 13.17
N GLN A 35 -2.14 -32.93 12.09
CA GLN A 35 -1.48 -33.46 10.89
C GLN A 35 -0.10 -34.05 11.20
N GLY A 36 0.65 -33.42 12.12
CA GLY A 36 1.93 -33.96 12.60
C GLY A 36 1.81 -35.34 13.26
N LYS A 37 0.62 -35.70 13.76
CA LYS A 37 0.30 -37.02 14.36
C LYS A 37 -0.38 -37.95 13.36
N ASN A 38 -1.09 -37.44 12.39
CA ASN A 38 -1.79 -38.16 11.33
C ASN A 38 -1.53 -37.50 9.97
N PRO A 39 -0.47 -37.89 9.26
CA PRO A 39 -0.07 -37.25 8.00
C PRO A 39 -1.10 -37.29 6.86
N GLU A 40 -2.07 -38.24 6.94
CA GLU A 40 -3.12 -38.37 5.92
C GLU A 40 -4.32 -37.43 6.18
N LEU A 41 -4.35 -36.76 7.32
CA LEU A 41 -5.44 -35.84 7.67
C LEU A 41 -5.46 -34.66 6.71
N SER A 42 -6.56 -34.49 5.98
CA SER A 42 -6.77 -33.27 5.16
C SER A 42 -7.38 -32.14 5.99
N LEU A 43 -7.16 -30.88 5.57
CA LEU A 43 -7.81 -29.73 6.21
C LEU A 43 -9.33 -29.81 6.10
N GLY A 44 -9.86 -30.34 4.99
CA GLY A 44 -11.30 -30.57 4.81
C GLY A 44 -11.87 -31.54 5.83
N ASP A 45 -11.19 -32.66 6.07
CA ASP A 45 -11.62 -33.67 7.07
C ASP A 45 -11.52 -33.12 8.50
N TYR A 46 -10.47 -32.32 8.78
CA TYR A 46 -10.31 -31.67 10.08
C TYR A 46 -11.46 -30.70 10.39
N LEU A 47 -11.84 -29.84 9.41
CA LEU A 47 -12.93 -28.89 9.57
C LEU A 47 -14.31 -29.55 9.62
N THR A 48 -14.51 -30.60 8.83
CA THR A 48 -15.76 -31.38 8.84
C THR A 48 -15.92 -32.16 10.14
N GLY A 49 -14.88 -32.83 10.62
CA GLY A 49 -14.87 -33.56 11.86
C GLY A 49 -15.18 -32.70 13.09
N ARG A 50 -14.81 -31.43 13.06
CA ARG A 50 -15.12 -30.43 14.09
C ARG A 50 -16.45 -29.71 13.87
N LYS A 51 -17.20 -30.05 12.82
CA LYS A 51 -18.49 -29.44 12.43
C LYS A 51 -18.39 -27.93 12.18
N ILE A 52 -17.23 -27.46 11.72
CA ILE A 52 -16.99 -26.06 11.39
C ILE A 52 -17.53 -25.75 9.99
N LEU A 53 -17.26 -26.64 9.03
CA LEU A 53 -17.81 -26.58 7.67
C LEU A 53 -18.50 -27.92 7.34
N ASN A 54 -19.53 -27.87 6.52
CA ASN A 54 -20.18 -29.06 5.99
C ASN A 54 -19.46 -29.54 4.72
N ARG A 55 -19.87 -30.75 4.26
CA ARG A 55 -19.23 -31.42 3.12
C ARG A 55 -19.36 -30.64 1.81
N ASP A 56 -20.48 -29.96 1.60
CA ASP A 56 -20.74 -29.19 0.38
C ASP A 56 -19.86 -27.92 0.35
N GLN A 57 -19.73 -27.23 1.49
CA GLN A 57 -18.82 -26.09 1.65
C GLN A 57 -17.37 -26.50 1.43
N ILE A 58 -16.95 -27.68 1.93
CA ILE A 58 -15.59 -28.19 1.69
C ILE A 58 -15.38 -28.48 0.20
N LEU A 59 -16.34 -29.10 -0.50
CA LEU A 59 -16.23 -29.39 -1.92
C LEU A 59 -16.11 -28.10 -2.74
N GLU A 60 -16.89 -27.10 -2.42
CA GLU A 60 -16.85 -25.80 -3.08
C GLU A 60 -15.50 -25.09 -2.85
N LEU A 61 -14.98 -25.11 -1.63
CA LEU A 61 -13.65 -24.54 -1.34
C LEU A 61 -12.53 -25.31 -2.05
N VAL A 62 -12.58 -26.65 -2.10
CA VAL A 62 -11.60 -27.47 -2.83
C VAL A 62 -11.64 -27.16 -4.32
N GLN A 63 -12.82 -27.01 -4.92
CA GLN A 63 -12.97 -26.65 -6.33
C GLN A 63 -12.43 -25.25 -6.60
N GLY A 64 -12.82 -24.27 -5.79
CA GLY A 64 -12.33 -22.88 -5.89
C GLY A 64 -10.81 -22.81 -5.73
N THR A 65 -10.26 -23.49 -4.75
CA THR A 65 -8.81 -23.54 -4.52
C THR A 65 -8.07 -24.22 -5.68
N ARG A 66 -8.58 -25.35 -6.20
CA ARG A 66 -7.99 -26.05 -7.36
C ARG A 66 -8.06 -25.21 -8.64
N GLN A 67 -9.20 -24.60 -8.90
CA GLN A 67 -9.38 -23.74 -10.06
C GLN A 67 -8.40 -22.58 -10.01
N TYR A 68 -8.23 -22.01 -8.84
CA TYR A 68 -7.30 -20.91 -8.63
C TYR A 68 -5.85 -21.34 -8.80
N VAL A 69 -5.42 -22.44 -8.17
CA VAL A 69 -4.05 -22.99 -8.32
C VAL A 69 -3.78 -23.40 -9.77
N SER A 70 -4.78 -23.95 -10.48
CA SER A 70 -4.63 -24.30 -11.90
C SER A 70 -4.50 -23.06 -12.78
N GLN A 71 -5.23 -21.98 -12.51
CA GLN A 71 -5.11 -20.72 -13.26
C GLN A 71 -3.78 -20.02 -12.97
N ALA A 72 -3.29 -20.09 -11.73
CA ALA A 72 -1.97 -19.57 -11.35
C ALA A 72 -0.84 -20.36 -12.04
N ALA A 73 -0.94 -21.69 -12.07
CA ALA A 73 0.03 -22.56 -12.76
C ALA A 73 0.04 -22.35 -14.29
N ALA A 74 -1.12 -22.10 -14.90
CA ALA A 74 -1.23 -21.79 -16.33
C ALA A 74 -0.59 -20.43 -16.68
N LYS A 75 -0.66 -19.44 -15.78
CA LYS A 75 0.02 -18.14 -15.94
C LYS A 75 1.55 -18.25 -15.81
N VAL A 76 2.05 -19.21 -15.03
CA VAL A 76 3.50 -19.45 -14.86
C VAL A 76 4.08 -20.23 -16.06
N GLN A 77 3.26 -20.93 -16.84
CA GLN A 77 3.69 -21.68 -18.02
C GLN A 77 3.65 -20.88 -19.33
N GLU A 78 3.25 -19.62 -19.35
CA GLU A 78 3.59 -18.75 -20.47
C GLU A 78 5.09 -18.44 -20.39
N PRO A 79 5.88 -18.95 -21.37
CA PRO A 79 7.34 -18.88 -21.23
C PRO A 79 7.83 -17.45 -21.28
N ALA A 80 8.77 -17.15 -20.40
CA ALA A 80 9.66 -15.99 -20.50
C ALA A 80 10.51 -15.96 -21.79
N GLU A 81 10.08 -16.65 -22.84
CA GLU A 81 10.75 -16.77 -24.14
C GLU A 81 10.43 -15.65 -25.13
N ALA A 82 9.61 -14.66 -24.72
CA ALA A 82 9.35 -13.48 -25.55
C ALA A 82 10.37 -12.34 -25.39
N ALA A 83 11.42 -12.51 -24.56
CA ALA A 83 12.43 -11.48 -24.32
C ALA A 83 13.76 -11.69 -25.07
N ALA A 84 13.88 -12.72 -25.93
CA ALA A 84 15.09 -12.94 -26.74
C ALA A 84 14.72 -13.52 -28.10
N LYS A 85 14.19 -12.71 -29.03
CA LYS A 85 14.31 -12.96 -30.45
C LYS A 85 15.06 -11.80 -31.09
N PRO A 86 16.07 -12.15 -31.95
CA PRO A 86 16.86 -11.14 -32.63
C PRO A 86 16.00 -10.36 -33.62
N ALA A 87 16.29 -9.07 -33.72
CA ALA A 87 15.70 -8.16 -34.68
C ALA A 87 15.73 -8.79 -36.10
N SER A 88 14.56 -9.16 -36.61
CA SER A 88 14.35 -9.43 -38.04
C SER A 88 13.04 -8.81 -38.44
N ASP A 89 13.14 -7.80 -39.31
CA ASP A 89 12.08 -7.24 -40.14
C ASP A 89 10.94 -6.45 -39.46
N GLU A 90 11.23 -5.62 -38.45
CA GLU A 90 10.39 -4.45 -38.24
C GLU A 90 10.67 -3.44 -39.37
N LYS A 91 9.68 -3.24 -40.24
CA LYS A 91 9.60 -2.05 -41.07
C LYS A 91 9.92 -0.86 -40.20
N PRO A 92 10.84 0.04 -40.58
CA PRO A 92 11.17 1.20 -39.77
C PRO A 92 9.87 1.94 -39.43
N ALA A 93 9.63 2.13 -38.14
CA ALA A 93 8.54 2.96 -37.67
C ALA A 93 8.64 4.31 -38.38
N PRO A 94 7.53 4.91 -38.81
CA PRO A 94 7.55 6.17 -39.52
C PRO A 94 8.33 7.18 -38.69
N THR A 95 9.42 7.70 -39.24
CA THR A 95 10.36 8.63 -38.59
C THR A 95 9.82 10.07 -38.56
N GLY A 96 8.52 10.21 -38.27
CA GLY A 96 7.87 11.49 -38.05
C GLY A 96 6.87 11.41 -36.90
N PRO A 97 6.59 12.53 -36.22
CA PRO A 97 5.60 12.55 -35.17
C PRO A 97 4.22 12.19 -35.69
N VAL A 98 3.69 11.05 -35.25
CA VAL A 98 2.39 10.49 -35.70
C VAL A 98 1.28 11.02 -34.83
N GLU A 99 0.27 11.64 -35.43
CA GLU A 99 -0.98 12.00 -34.77
C GLU A 99 -1.93 10.79 -34.78
N ILE A 100 -1.94 10.04 -33.65
CA ILE A 100 -2.82 8.88 -33.48
C ILE A 100 -4.18 9.31 -32.91
N VAL A 101 -4.18 10.37 -32.12
CA VAL A 101 -5.33 10.97 -31.46
C VAL A 101 -5.41 12.44 -31.88
N PRO A 102 -6.59 12.96 -32.26
CA PRO A 102 -6.73 14.34 -32.72
C PRO A 102 -6.17 15.35 -31.73
N GLY A 103 -5.35 16.25 -32.23
CA GLY A 103 -4.74 17.33 -31.44
C GLY A 103 -3.49 16.95 -30.63
N TYR A 104 -3.02 15.68 -30.70
CA TYR A 104 -1.86 15.23 -29.95
C TYR A 104 -0.90 14.43 -30.83
N ARG A 105 0.36 14.86 -30.87
CA ARG A 105 1.45 14.22 -31.60
C ARG A 105 2.31 13.42 -30.65
N ILE A 106 2.41 12.12 -30.83
CA ILE A 106 3.27 11.26 -29.99
C ILE A 106 4.73 11.62 -30.22
N THR A 107 5.46 11.90 -29.14
CA THR A 107 6.90 12.22 -29.12
C THR A 107 7.74 11.10 -28.49
N GLY A 108 7.11 10.17 -27.75
CA GLY A 108 7.81 9.04 -27.14
C GLY A 108 6.86 8.07 -26.48
N LYS A 109 7.38 6.93 -26.01
CA LYS A 109 6.65 5.94 -25.23
C LYS A 109 7.15 6.00 -23.80
N LEU A 110 6.23 6.12 -22.83
CA LEU A 110 6.56 6.19 -21.40
C LEU A 110 6.48 4.82 -20.73
N GLY A 111 5.47 3.99 -21.08
CA GLY A 111 5.32 2.68 -20.47
C GLY A 111 4.23 1.85 -21.12
N VAL A 112 4.22 0.54 -20.80
CA VAL A 112 3.18 -0.41 -21.19
C VAL A 112 2.67 -1.08 -19.92
N GLY A 113 1.40 -0.84 -19.61
CA GLY A 113 0.70 -1.56 -18.54
C GLY A 113 -0.12 -2.73 -19.09
N GLY A 114 -0.78 -3.48 -18.21
CA GLY A 114 -1.63 -4.62 -18.60
C GLY A 114 -2.87 -4.22 -19.41
N THR A 115 -3.38 -3.00 -19.22
CA THR A 115 -4.62 -2.53 -19.87
C THR A 115 -4.38 -1.47 -20.93
N ALA A 116 -3.35 -0.64 -20.79
CA ALA A 116 -3.10 0.52 -21.64
C ALA A 116 -1.61 0.74 -21.88
N THR A 117 -1.28 1.49 -22.93
CA THR A 117 0.03 2.04 -23.19
C THR A 117 0.02 3.54 -22.92
N ILE A 118 1.05 4.05 -22.25
CA ILE A 118 1.22 5.48 -21.96
C ILE A 118 2.31 6.05 -22.88
N PHE A 119 1.95 7.10 -23.58
CA PHE A 119 2.83 7.83 -24.49
C PHE A 119 3.09 9.24 -23.97
N LYS A 120 4.25 9.76 -24.28
CA LYS A 120 4.56 11.17 -24.23
C LYS A 120 4.06 11.84 -25.50
N ALA A 121 3.34 12.94 -25.39
CA ALA A 121 2.75 13.60 -26.55
C ALA A 121 2.83 15.13 -26.43
N ALA A 122 2.97 15.79 -27.57
CA ALA A 122 2.92 17.25 -27.69
C ALA A 122 1.57 17.67 -28.26
N PRO A 123 0.86 18.67 -27.64
CA PRO A 123 -0.33 19.23 -28.21
C PRO A 123 -0.02 19.92 -29.54
N VAL A 124 -0.81 19.68 -30.60
CA VAL A 124 -0.64 20.30 -31.92
C VAL A 124 -0.85 21.82 -31.84
N ALA A 125 -1.75 22.27 -30.98
CA ALA A 125 -2.00 23.68 -30.71
C ALA A 125 -0.86 24.39 -29.93
N GLY A 126 0.20 23.65 -29.56
CA GLY A 126 1.27 24.16 -28.72
C GLY A 126 0.93 24.01 -27.23
N GLY A 127 1.94 24.25 -26.38
CA GLY A 127 1.84 24.11 -24.94
C GLY A 127 2.72 22.99 -24.37
N PRO A 128 2.62 22.71 -23.05
CA PRO A 128 3.43 21.69 -22.42
C PRO A 128 3.08 20.29 -22.92
N GLU A 129 4.09 19.41 -22.94
CA GLU A 129 3.88 18.00 -23.23
C GLU A 129 2.94 17.36 -22.21
N VAL A 130 2.28 16.28 -22.63
CA VAL A 130 1.26 15.57 -21.87
C VAL A 130 1.56 14.06 -21.86
N ALA A 131 1.00 13.34 -20.90
CA ALA A 131 0.91 11.90 -20.92
C ALA A 131 -0.41 11.50 -21.62
N LEU A 132 -0.31 10.61 -22.60
CA LEU A 132 -1.44 10.09 -23.38
C LEU A 132 -1.58 8.58 -23.10
N LYS A 133 -2.58 8.19 -22.31
CA LYS A 133 -2.93 6.80 -21.99
C LYS A 133 -3.89 6.28 -23.06
N ILE A 134 -3.54 5.20 -23.75
CA ILE A 134 -4.37 4.58 -24.80
C ILE A 134 -4.68 3.15 -24.39
N LEU A 135 -5.98 2.83 -24.28
CA LEU A 135 -6.47 1.50 -23.94
C LEU A 135 -6.10 0.51 -25.04
N HIS A 136 -5.62 -0.68 -24.66
CA HIS A 136 -5.25 -1.71 -25.63
C HIS A 136 -6.47 -2.20 -26.42
N PRO A 137 -6.36 -2.43 -27.73
CA PRO A 137 -7.49 -2.86 -28.57
C PRO A 137 -8.19 -4.13 -28.05
N LYS A 138 -7.43 -5.08 -27.50
CA LYS A 138 -7.99 -6.30 -26.89
C LYS A 138 -8.84 -6.01 -25.65
N LYS A 139 -8.44 -5.04 -24.82
CA LYS A 139 -9.20 -4.60 -23.65
C LYS A 139 -10.37 -3.68 -24.07
N ALA A 140 -10.22 -2.93 -25.16
CA ALA A 140 -11.27 -2.11 -25.71
C ALA A 140 -12.45 -2.92 -26.32
N SER A 141 -12.29 -4.21 -26.60
CA SER A 141 -13.40 -5.08 -27.00
C SER A 141 -14.32 -5.45 -25.83
N ASP A 142 -13.84 -5.40 -24.60
CA ASP A 142 -14.59 -5.65 -23.39
C ASP A 142 -15.31 -4.37 -22.91
N ALA A 143 -16.64 -4.44 -22.73
CA ALA A 143 -17.46 -3.31 -22.32
C ALA A 143 -17.07 -2.80 -20.90
N ARG A 144 -16.82 -3.71 -19.95
CA ARG A 144 -16.43 -3.37 -18.56
C ARG A 144 -15.10 -2.65 -18.53
N GLN A 145 -14.11 -3.11 -19.30
CA GLN A 145 -12.79 -2.47 -19.37
C GLN A 145 -12.85 -1.07 -19.98
N ARG A 146 -13.74 -0.86 -20.99
CA ARG A 146 -13.98 0.47 -21.56
C ARG A 146 -14.60 1.41 -20.55
N GLU A 147 -15.65 0.95 -19.87
CA GLU A 147 -16.36 1.75 -18.88
C GLU A 147 -15.44 2.14 -17.74
N ARG A 148 -14.66 1.19 -17.21
CA ARG A 148 -13.66 1.46 -16.18
C ARG A 148 -12.64 2.50 -16.64
N PHE A 149 -12.11 2.38 -17.86
CA PHE A 149 -11.16 3.34 -18.42
C PHE A 149 -11.75 4.76 -18.54
N LEU A 150 -13.02 4.87 -18.98
CA LEU A 150 -13.71 6.15 -19.10
C LEU A 150 -14.02 6.75 -17.73
N ARG A 151 -14.45 5.95 -16.76
CA ARG A 151 -14.68 6.38 -15.37
C ARG A 151 -13.39 6.92 -14.74
N GLU A 152 -12.28 6.23 -14.92
CA GLU A 152 -10.96 6.73 -14.48
C GLU A 152 -10.64 8.10 -15.09
N ALA A 153 -10.82 8.25 -16.41
CA ALA A 153 -10.53 9.49 -17.11
C ALA A 153 -11.44 10.65 -16.67
N GLU A 154 -12.70 10.37 -16.35
CA GLU A 154 -13.65 11.34 -15.78
C GLU A 154 -13.22 11.79 -14.38
N LEU A 155 -12.82 10.87 -13.51
CA LEU A 155 -12.34 11.17 -12.17
C LEU A 155 -11.05 12.01 -12.21
N LEU A 156 -10.09 11.63 -13.07
CA LEU A 156 -8.87 12.42 -13.30
C LEU A 156 -9.17 13.84 -13.75
N LYS A 157 -10.19 14.04 -14.59
CA LYS A 157 -10.61 15.37 -15.04
C LYS A 157 -11.36 16.16 -13.97
N ARG A 158 -12.08 15.48 -13.09
CA ARG A 158 -12.86 16.08 -12.00
C ARG A 158 -11.99 16.54 -10.83
N PHE A 159 -11.01 15.72 -10.45
CA PHE A 159 -10.17 16.00 -9.28
C PHE A 159 -9.11 17.07 -9.59
N ARG A 160 -8.91 17.97 -8.61
CA ARG A 160 -7.93 19.05 -8.68
C ARG A 160 -7.19 19.14 -7.35
N HIS A 161 -6.00 18.58 -7.31
CA HIS A 161 -5.15 18.61 -6.12
C HIS A 161 -3.68 18.63 -6.53
N PRO A 162 -2.79 19.37 -5.83
CA PRO A 162 -1.37 19.44 -6.19
C PRO A 162 -0.70 18.06 -6.23
N HIS A 163 -1.13 17.13 -5.41
CA HIS A 163 -0.57 15.78 -5.30
C HIS A 163 -1.40 14.68 -5.98
N LEU A 164 -2.31 15.06 -6.89
CA LEU A 164 -2.98 14.13 -7.82
C LEU A 164 -2.61 14.48 -9.25
N VAL A 165 -2.46 13.48 -10.11
CA VAL A 165 -2.28 13.69 -11.54
C VAL A 165 -3.54 14.32 -12.13
N GLU A 166 -3.38 15.44 -12.86
CA GLU A 166 -4.49 16.16 -13.46
C GLU A 166 -4.89 15.56 -14.81
N GLY A 167 -6.15 15.18 -14.97
CA GLY A 167 -6.73 14.84 -16.26
C GLY A 167 -7.08 16.09 -17.07
N LYS A 168 -6.69 16.12 -18.35
CA LYS A 168 -6.92 17.25 -19.26
C LYS A 168 -8.07 16.99 -20.23
N ALA A 169 -8.09 15.82 -20.87
CA ALA A 169 -9.10 15.42 -21.84
C ALA A 169 -9.19 13.91 -21.93
N PHE A 170 -10.31 13.40 -22.44
CA PHE A 170 -10.47 12.00 -22.82
C PHE A 170 -11.45 11.87 -23.96
N GLY A 171 -11.44 10.73 -24.64
CA GLY A 171 -12.35 10.49 -25.76
C GLY A 171 -12.10 9.17 -26.48
N VAL A 172 -12.80 9.05 -27.62
CA VAL A 172 -12.66 7.91 -28.53
C VAL A 172 -12.36 8.42 -29.92
N HIS A 173 -11.32 7.91 -30.55
CA HIS A 173 -10.99 8.20 -31.94
C HIS A 173 -10.63 6.91 -32.69
N LYS A 174 -11.34 6.60 -33.80
CA LYS A 174 -11.12 5.37 -34.58
C LYS A 174 -11.05 4.11 -33.73
N ASN A 175 -11.98 3.95 -32.77
CA ASN A 175 -12.05 2.87 -31.79
C ASN A 175 -10.90 2.86 -30.75
N LEU A 176 -10.03 3.86 -30.74
CA LEU A 176 -9.03 4.04 -29.69
C LEU A 176 -9.62 4.88 -28.55
N HIS A 177 -9.75 4.28 -27.37
CA HIS A 177 -10.11 5.01 -26.16
C HIS A 177 -8.84 5.61 -25.57
N TYR A 178 -8.86 6.89 -25.26
CA TYR A 178 -7.68 7.62 -24.78
C TYR A 178 -8.02 8.58 -23.64
N ALA A 179 -7.04 8.78 -22.78
CA ALA A 179 -7.06 9.81 -21.74
C ALA A 179 -5.78 10.63 -21.83
N VAL A 180 -5.91 11.93 -21.72
CA VAL A 180 -4.82 12.91 -21.72
C VAL A 180 -4.68 13.45 -20.31
N MET A 181 -3.49 13.40 -19.75
CA MET A 181 -3.21 13.88 -18.40
C MET A 181 -1.91 14.69 -18.37
N GLU A 182 -1.65 15.37 -17.28
CA GLU A 182 -0.38 16.05 -17.08
C GLU A 182 0.79 15.06 -17.18
N LEU A 183 1.89 15.52 -17.77
CA LEU A 183 3.12 14.74 -17.80
C LEU A 183 3.94 15.03 -16.55
N VAL A 184 4.09 14.02 -15.72
CA VAL A 184 4.99 14.07 -14.57
C VAL A 184 6.40 13.71 -15.05
N ASN A 185 7.29 14.70 -15.11
CA ASN A 185 8.68 14.49 -15.51
C ASN A 185 9.50 14.01 -14.31
N GLY A 186 9.52 12.70 -14.08
CA GLY A 186 10.20 12.13 -12.91
C GLY A 186 10.23 10.61 -12.97
N SER A 187 10.45 9.98 -11.81
CA SER A 187 10.47 8.53 -11.63
C SER A 187 9.36 8.11 -10.68
N SER A 188 8.86 6.89 -10.84
CA SER A 188 7.99 6.31 -9.82
C SER A 188 8.79 5.98 -8.55
N VAL A 189 8.10 5.89 -7.42
CA VAL A 189 8.71 5.40 -6.17
C VAL A 189 9.24 3.98 -6.38
N GLN A 190 8.59 3.16 -7.22
CA GLN A 190 9.06 1.83 -7.60
C GLN A 190 10.44 1.90 -8.28
N ASP A 191 10.59 2.77 -9.31
CA ASP A 191 11.86 2.92 -10.03
C ASP A 191 12.99 3.37 -9.09
N ILE A 192 12.67 4.22 -8.12
CA ILE A 192 13.64 4.70 -7.12
C ILE A 192 14.08 3.54 -6.23
N ILE A 193 13.15 2.73 -5.71
CA ILE A 193 13.46 1.58 -4.86
C ILE A 193 14.28 0.54 -5.64
N ASP A 194 13.92 0.27 -6.90
CA ASP A 194 14.65 -0.68 -7.74
C ASP A 194 16.11 -0.27 -7.93
N LYS A 195 16.36 1.03 -8.04
CA LYS A 195 17.69 1.62 -8.22
C LYS A 195 18.45 1.79 -6.89
N GLU A 196 17.83 2.38 -5.89
CA GLU A 196 18.47 2.80 -4.63
C GLU A 196 18.33 1.77 -3.51
N LYS A 197 17.46 0.75 -3.69
CA LYS A 197 17.13 -0.33 -2.78
C LYS A 197 16.23 0.07 -1.61
N PHE A 198 16.30 1.28 -1.11
CA PHE A 198 15.43 1.84 -0.07
C PHE A 198 15.46 3.36 -0.13
N ILE A 199 14.49 3.98 0.52
CA ILE A 199 14.37 5.44 0.65
C ILE A 199 14.63 5.81 2.12
N ALA A 200 15.42 6.86 2.36
CA ALA A 200 15.68 7.35 3.72
C ALA A 200 14.37 7.76 4.42
N GLU A 201 14.26 7.44 5.72
CA GLU A 201 13.02 7.62 6.51
C GLU A 201 12.40 9.01 6.38
N ARG A 202 13.22 10.06 6.49
CA ARG A 202 12.73 11.43 6.36
C ARG A 202 12.08 11.67 4.99
N ARG A 203 12.76 11.26 3.91
CA ARG A 203 12.23 11.40 2.54
C ARG A 203 10.97 10.55 2.34
N ALA A 204 10.95 9.34 2.91
CA ALA A 204 9.76 8.48 2.88
C ALA A 204 8.57 9.14 3.57
N LEU A 205 8.77 9.84 4.71
CA LEU A 205 7.71 10.59 5.37
C LEU A 205 7.26 11.82 4.58
N GLU A 206 8.17 12.54 3.91
CA GLU A 206 7.84 13.67 3.04
C GLU A 206 6.99 13.23 1.82
N ILE A 207 7.25 12.02 1.29
CA ILE A 207 6.44 11.40 0.24
C ILE A 207 5.08 10.97 0.81
N LEU A 208 5.10 10.31 1.97
CA LEU A 208 3.91 9.83 2.66
C LEU A 208 2.92 10.95 2.96
N GLU A 209 3.42 12.10 3.45
CA GLU A 209 2.63 13.30 3.73
C GLU A 209 1.83 13.74 2.51
N GLN A 210 2.51 13.94 1.37
CA GLN A 210 1.89 14.43 0.14
C GLN A 210 0.86 13.44 -0.44
N VAL A 211 1.14 12.13 -0.39
CA VAL A 211 0.18 11.10 -0.80
C VAL A 211 -1.02 11.08 0.15
N ALA A 212 -0.81 11.20 1.45
CA ALA A 212 -1.90 11.23 2.42
C ALA A 212 -2.78 12.49 2.25
N GLU A 213 -2.22 13.65 1.87
CA GLU A 213 -2.98 14.86 1.52
C GLU A 213 -3.83 14.64 0.24
N ALA A 214 -3.31 13.92 -0.76
CA ALA A 214 -4.08 13.53 -1.93
C ALA A 214 -5.25 12.60 -1.58
N LEU A 215 -5.02 11.61 -0.72
CA LEU A 215 -6.05 10.70 -0.24
C LEU A 215 -7.11 11.40 0.60
N GLU A 216 -6.73 12.37 1.44
CA GLU A 216 -7.67 13.20 2.20
C GLU A 216 -8.57 14.00 1.28
N TYR A 217 -8.00 14.60 0.23
CA TYR A 217 -8.80 15.29 -0.79
C TYR A 217 -9.79 14.34 -1.47
N MET A 218 -9.36 13.14 -1.89
CA MET A 218 -10.25 12.13 -2.51
C MET A 218 -11.36 11.72 -1.54
N HIS A 219 -11.02 11.47 -0.28
CA HIS A 219 -11.98 11.14 0.77
C HIS A 219 -13.01 12.25 0.97
N SER A 220 -12.58 13.53 1.01
CA SER A 220 -13.48 14.69 1.09
C SER A 220 -14.45 14.80 -0.09
N GLN A 221 -14.08 14.21 -1.24
CA GLN A 221 -14.95 14.09 -2.43
C GLN A 221 -15.80 12.83 -2.44
N GLY A 222 -15.72 12.00 -1.38
CA GLY A 222 -16.46 10.75 -1.24
C GLY A 222 -15.89 9.57 -2.04
N TYR A 223 -14.57 9.51 -2.23
CA TYR A 223 -13.90 8.45 -2.98
C TYR A 223 -12.78 7.78 -2.22
N VAL A 224 -12.57 6.48 -2.51
CA VAL A 224 -11.43 5.65 -2.07
C VAL A 224 -10.60 5.31 -3.30
N HIS A 225 -9.27 5.31 -3.21
CA HIS A 225 -8.35 5.07 -4.33
C HIS A 225 -8.24 3.58 -4.68
N LYS A 226 -8.09 2.71 -3.68
CA LYS A 226 -8.01 1.24 -3.75
C LYS A 226 -6.76 0.64 -4.42
N ASP A 227 -5.87 1.43 -5.01
CA ASP A 227 -4.63 0.95 -5.66
C ASP A 227 -3.42 1.83 -5.32
N VAL A 228 -3.23 2.13 -4.03
CA VAL A 228 -2.06 2.87 -3.55
C VAL A 228 -0.86 1.93 -3.51
N LYS A 229 0.16 2.21 -4.35
CA LYS A 229 1.38 1.41 -4.46
C LYS A 229 2.56 2.24 -5.01
N PRO A 230 3.81 1.81 -4.86
CA PRO A 230 4.98 2.57 -5.32
C PRO A 230 4.97 2.91 -6.80
N GLY A 231 4.41 2.04 -7.65
CA GLY A 231 4.31 2.28 -9.09
C GLY A 231 3.33 3.41 -9.46
N ASN A 232 2.36 3.73 -8.58
CA ASN A 232 1.37 4.77 -8.77
C ASN A 232 1.75 6.09 -8.09
N ILE A 233 2.93 6.21 -7.51
CA ILE A 233 3.45 7.42 -6.87
C ILE A 233 4.63 7.92 -7.69
N MET A 234 4.45 9.05 -8.36
CA MET A 234 5.47 9.70 -9.18
C MET A 234 6.13 10.83 -8.41
N ILE A 235 7.45 10.99 -8.57
CA ILE A 235 8.23 12.08 -7.97
C ILE A 235 8.87 12.87 -9.08
N SER A 236 8.60 14.19 -9.14
CA SER A 236 9.25 15.13 -10.04
C SER A 236 10.12 16.12 -9.27
N GLY A 237 11.19 16.59 -9.91
CA GLY A 237 12.13 17.49 -9.25
C GLY A 237 12.74 16.88 -7.98
N GLU A 238 12.90 17.70 -6.94
CA GLU A 238 13.49 17.26 -5.67
C GLU A 238 12.47 16.62 -4.73
N SER A 239 11.20 17.04 -4.75
CA SER A 239 10.22 16.64 -3.72
C SER A 239 8.74 16.71 -4.13
N ASP A 240 8.42 17.03 -5.39
CA ASP A 240 7.03 17.13 -5.81
C ASP A 240 6.44 15.76 -6.12
N VAL A 241 5.43 15.33 -5.37
CA VAL A 241 4.83 14.01 -5.43
C VAL A 241 3.45 14.08 -6.08
N LYS A 242 3.18 13.14 -6.99
CA LYS A 242 1.90 12.98 -7.66
C LYS A 242 1.40 11.54 -7.56
N LEU A 243 0.23 11.34 -6.97
CA LEU A 243 -0.49 10.07 -7.00
C LEU A 243 -1.24 9.95 -8.32
N CYS A 244 -1.12 8.83 -9.01
CA CYS A 244 -1.70 8.55 -10.32
C CYS A 244 -2.50 7.24 -10.30
N ASP A 245 -3.19 6.98 -11.41
CA ASP A 245 -3.96 5.77 -11.70
C ASP A 245 -5.20 5.59 -10.79
N LEU A 246 -6.30 6.23 -11.18
CA LEU A 246 -7.60 6.12 -10.49
C LEU A 246 -8.48 4.98 -11.04
N GLY A 247 -7.88 4.00 -11.73
CA GLY A 247 -8.60 2.91 -12.38
C GLY A 247 -9.41 2.01 -11.44
N PHE A 248 -9.08 2.01 -10.15
CA PHE A 248 -9.79 1.27 -9.10
C PHE A 248 -10.56 2.17 -8.13
N ALA A 249 -10.53 3.51 -8.34
CA ALA A 249 -11.19 4.44 -7.44
C ALA A 249 -12.71 4.21 -7.42
N GLN A 250 -13.28 4.18 -6.21
CA GLN A 250 -14.68 3.89 -5.96
C GLN A 250 -15.31 4.96 -5.08
N ALA A 251 -16.57 5.31 -5.38
CA ALA A 251 -17.37 6.17 -4.52
C ALA A 251 -17.69 5.45 -3.21
N ILE A 252 -17.61 6.19 -2.09
CA ILE A 252 -18.04 5.71 -0.77
C ILE A 252 -19.56 5.68 -0.77
N GLU A 253 -20.16 4.53 -0.49
CA GLU A 253 -21.60 4.41 -0.33
C GLU A 253 -21.99 5.09 1.00
N THR A 254 -22.51 6.30 0.93
CA THR A 254 -23.16 6.95 2.08
C THR A 254 -24.55 6.35 2.20
N GLY A 255 -24.75 5.42 3.14
CA GLY A 255 -26.08 4.86 3.42
C GLY A 255 -27.07 5.96 3.76
N GLY A 256 -28.00 6.28 2.86
CA GLY A 256 -29.04 7.28 3.11
C GLY A 256 -29.83 7.78 1.93
N ASP A 257 -29.71 7.22 0.74
CA ASP A 257 -30.59 7.62 -0.37
C ASP A 257 -31.37 6.42 -0.91
N GLU A 258 -32.52 6.15 -0.27
CA GLU A 258 -33.50 5.14 -0.71
C GLU A 258 -34.15 5.47 -2.08
N SER A 259 -33.69 6.52 -2.77
CA SER A 259 -34.25 6.97 -4.05
C SER A 259 -33.55 6.40 -5.29
N ARG A 260 -32.62 5.42 -5.14
CA ARG A 260 -32.05 4.66 -6.28
C ARG A 260 -32.58 3.22 -6.40
N GLU A 261 -33.85 3.02 -6.03
CA GLU A 261 -34.63 1.87 -6.51
C GLU A 261 -34.85 2.04 -8.00
N SER A 262 -34.05 1.39 -8.81
CA SER A 262 -34.29 0.92 -10.18
C SER A 262 -33.04 1.03 -11.08
N LYS A 263 -31.96 0.36 -10.73
CA LYS A 263 -31.04 -0.20 -11.72
C LYS A 263 -30.71 -1.62 -11.28
N ASP A 264 -31.29 -2.53 -12.01
CA ASP A 264 -31.07 -3.96 -12.08
C ASP A 264 -30.12 -4.58 -11.04
N GLU A 265 -30.73 -5.24 -10.03
CA GLU A 265 -30.02 -6.13 -9.09
C GLU A 265 -29.26 -7.27 -9.81
N SER A 266 -29.48 -7.45 -11.11
CA SER A 266 -28.78 -8.44 -11.95
C SER A 266 -27.34 -8.03 -12.34
N GLU A 267 -26.95 -6.74 -12.18
CA GLU A 267 -25.59 -6.29 -12.50
C GLU A 267 -24.64 -6.29 -11.29
N ALA A 268 -25.18 -6.39 -10.06
CA ALA A 268 -24.38 -6.34 -8.82
C ALA A 268 -23.70 -7.68 -8.48
N GLU A 269 -24.10 -8.79 -9.09
CA GLU A 269 -23.56 -10.13 -8.79
C GLU A 269 -22.26 -10.48 -9.53
N GLY A 270 -21.70 -9.56 -10.33
CA GLY A 270 -20.50 -9.80 -11.14
C GLY A 270 -19.37 -8.79 -11.01
N GLU A 271 -19.43 -7.86 -10.06
CA GLU A 271 -18.44 -6.77 -9.97
C GLU A 271 -17.11 -7.15 -9.29
N ASP A 272 -17.01 -8.31 -8.65
CA ASP A 272 -15.86 -8.68 -7.80
C ASP A 272 -14.77 -9.52 -8.51
N ASP A 273 -14.86 -9.79 -9.81
CA ASP A 273 -13.74 -10.33 -10.59
C ASP A 273 -12.87 -9.17 -11.14
N ASP A 274 -12.47 -8.25 -10.24
CA ASP A 274 -11.44 -7.28 -10.56
C ASP A 274 -10.15 -8.03 -10.91
N GLU A 275 -9.83 -8.08 -12.20
CA GLU A 275 -8.53 -8.57 -12.70
C GLU A 275 -7.45 -7.63 -12.15
N TYR A 276 -6.95 -7.94 -10.97
CA TYR A 276 -5.90 -7.14 -10.32
C TYR A 276 -4.67 -7.07 -11.23
N THR A 277 -4.15 -5.88 -11.42
CA THR A 277 -2.91 -5.67 -12.17
C THR A 277 -1.75 -6.34 -11.43
N ALA A 278 -0.84 -6.97 -12.16
CA ALA A 278 0.35 -7.58 -11.56
C ALA A 278 1.06 -6.60 -10.61
N GLY A 279 1.36 -7.04 -9.38
CA GLY A 279 1.97 -6.24 -8.33
C GLY A 279 0.99 -5.47 -7.43
N THR A 280 -0.32 -5.44 -7.71
CA THR A 280 -1.32 -4.78 -6.84
C THR A 280 -1.54 -5.54 -5.55
N VAL A 281 -1.56 -6.87 -5.58
CA VAL A 281 -1.81 -7.72 -4.42
C VAL A 281 -0.78 -7.54 -3.30
N GLN A 282 0.42 -7.08 -3.61
CA GLN A 282 1.52 -6.87 -2.66
C GLN A 282 1.26 -5.71 -1.68
N PHE A 283 0.32 -4.83 -2.00
CA PHE A 283 -0.02 -3.64 -1.22
C PHE A 283 -1.49 -3.61 -0.80
N MET A 284 -2.23 -4.68 -1.09
CA MET A 284 -3.66 -4.79 -0.87
C MET A 284 -4.00 -4.86 0.62
N SER A 285 -5.08 -4.20 1.02
CA SER A 285 -5.55 -4.29 2.40
C SER A 285 -6.21 -5.65 2.69
N PRO A 286 -6.26 -6.08 3.97
CA PRO A 286 -6.92 -7.33 4.36
C PRO A 286 -8.38 -7.41 3.91
N GLU A 287 -9.14 -6.32 4.03
CA GLU A 287 -10.53 -6.23 3.62
C GLU A 287 -10.71 -6.33 2.09
N GLN A 288 -9.80 -5.72 1.31
CA GLN A 288 -9.79 -5.91 -0.14
C GLN A 288 -9.45 -7.36 -0.52
N ALA A 289 -8.42 -7.94 0.11
CA ALA A 289 -8.03 -9.33 -0.13
C ALA A 289 -9.14 -10.32 0.22
N GLN A 290 -10.05 -9.96 1.14
CA GLN A 290 -11.23 -10.73 1.51
C GLN A 290 -12.44 -10.47 0.59
N GLY A 291 -12.36 -9.52 -0.35
CA GLY A 291 -13.49 -9.11 -1.19
C GLY A 291 -14.64 -8.50 -0.36
N GLN A 292 -14.34 -7.78 0.72
CA GLN A 292 -15.36 -7.12 1.53
C GLN A 292 -15.96 -5.93 0.77
N ARG A 293 -17.27 -5.72 0.88
CA ARG A 293 -17.96 -4.59 0.21
C ARG A 293 -17.71 -3.25 0.91
N ASP A 294 -17.42 -3.26 2.22
CA ASP A 294 -17.21 -2.07 3.05
C ASP A 294 -15.75 -1.57 3.04
N VAL A 295 -15.14 -1.54 1.86
CA VAL A 295 -13.80 -0.95 1.66
C VAL A 295 -13.90 0.57 1.78
N ASP A 296 -13.23 1.13 2.79
CA ASP A 296 -13.22 2.57 3.08
C ASP A 296 -11.80 3.15 3.00
N ILE A 297 -11.64 4.42 3.32
CA ILE A 297 -10.37 5.14 3.24
C ILE A 297 -9.25 4.51 4.08
N ARG A 298 -9.59 3.72 5.11
CA ARG A 298 -8.62 3.02 5.94
C ARG A 298 -7.92 1.87 5.17
N SER A 299 -8.50 1.43 4.06
CA SER A 299 -7.86 0.50 3.13
C SER A 299 -6.71 1.19 2.38
N ASP A 300 -6.90 2.43 1.93
CA ASP A 300 -5.83 3.22 1.32
C ASP A 300 -4.71 3.53 2.33
N ILE A 301 -5.06 3.78 3.60
CA ILE A 301 -4.08 3.97 4.67
C ILE A 301 -3.23 2.71 4.88
N TYR A 302 -3.84 1.52 4.82
CA TYR A 302 -3.09 0.26 4.89
C TYR A 302 -2.14 0.09 3.71
N SER A 303 -2.63 0.30 2.48
CA SER A 303 -1.83 0.20 1.25
C SER A 303 -0.67 1.20 1.24
N LEU A 304 -0.91 2.40 1.77
CA LEU A 304 0.12 3.42 1.97
C LEU A 304 1.14 2.99 3.04
N GLY A 305 0.70 2.29 4.10
CA GLY A 305 1.57 1.67 5.11
C GLY A 305 2.46 0.57 4.53
N ALA A 306 1.90 -0.30 3.68
CA ALA A 306 2.66 -1.32 2.96
C ALA A 306 3.69 -0.69 1.99
N THR A 307 3.30 0.41 1.34
CA THR A 307 4.21 1.21 0.51
C THR A 307 5.33 1.83 1.34
N LEU A 308 5.03 2.38 2.52
CA LEU A 308 6.03 2.92 3.45
C LEU A 308 7.01 1.84 3.91
N PHE A 309 6.50 0.66 4.29
CA PHE A 309 7.33 -0.48 4.64
C PHE A 309 8.33 -0.81 3.53
N TYR A 310 7.84 -0.90 2.28
CA TYR A 310 8.68 -1.18 1.13
C TYR A 310 9.68 -0.06 0.84
N MET A 311 9.27 1.21 0.96
CA MET A 311 10.18 2.35 0.80
C MET A 311 11.38 2.30 1.75
N VAL A 312 11.15 2.03 3.04
CA VAL A 312 12.21 2.14 4.05
C VAL A 312 13.02 0.86 4.24
N LEU A 313 12.45 -0.30 3.91
CA LEU A 313 13.10 -1.59 4.09
C LEU A 313 13.62 -2.20 2.78
N GLY A 314 13.13 -1.75 1.62
CA GLY A 314 13.50 -2.27 0.31
C GLY A 314 13.01 -3.70 0.05
N GLN A 315 12.06 -4.18 0.85
CA GLN A 315 11.43 -5.49 0.70
C GLN A 315 9.96 -5.41 1.02
N LEU A 316 9.16 -6.28 0.44
CA LEU A 316 7.72 -6.32 0.65
C LEU A 316 7.38 -6.80 2.06
N PRO A 317 6.30 -6.27 2.67
CA PRO A 317 5.86 -6.72 4.00
C PRO A 317 5.41 -8.18 4.01
N PHE A 318 4.78 -8.61 2.93
CA PHE A 318 4.33 -9.97 2.72
C PHE A 318 4.62 -10.38 1.28
N GLN A 319 5.22 -11.55 1.11
CA GLN A 319 5.52 -12.12 -0.19
C GLN A 319 5.20 -13.61 -0.16
N GLY A 320 4.26 -14.01 -1.01
CA GLY A 320 3.84 -15.39 -1.20
C GLY A 320 4.46 -16.01 -2.46
N GLU A 321 4.23 -17.30 -2.65
CA GLU A 321 4.63 -18.01 -3.85
C GLU A 321 3.79 -17.62 -5.08
N ASN A 322 2.58 -17.08 -4.83
CA ASN A 322 1.65 -16.55 -5.84
C ASN A 322 0.79 -15.44 -5.23
N ASP A 323 -0.04 -14.80 -6.06
CA ASP A 323 -0.89 -13.68 -5.65
C ASP A 323 -1.83 -14.02 -4.49
N MET A 324 -2.41 -15.24 -4.49
CA MET A 324 -3.33 -15.66 -3.41
C MET A 324 -2.61 -15.92 -2.09
N ASP A 325 -1.42 -16.50 -2.13
CA ASP A 325 -0.61 -16.66 -0.93
C ASP A 325 -0.23 -15.29 -0.35
N THR A 326 0.11 -14.34 -1.22
CA THR A 326 0.36 -12.96 -0.82
C THR A 326 -0.89 -12.32 -0.20
N MET A 327 -2.06 -12.48 -0.83
CA MET A 327 -3.34 -11.99 -0.29
C MET A 327 -3.67 -12.64 1.07
N ALA A 328 -3.48 -13.97 1.17
CA ALA A 328 -3.68 -14.70 2.42
C ALA A 328 -2.78 -14.17 3.55
N LYS A 329 -1.52 -13.85 3.25
CA LYS A 329 -0.60 -13.24 4.22
C LYS A 329 -1.04 -11.84 4.64
N HIS A 330 -1.55 -11.02 3.72
CA HIS A 330 -2.15 -9.73 4.10
C HIS A 330 -3.31 -9.89 5.07
N VAL A 331 -4.07 -10.96 4.99
CA VAL A 331 -5.20 -11.24 5.88
C VAL A 331 -4.75 -11.84 7.21
N LEU A 332 -3.82 -12.80 7.21
CA LEU A 332 -3.58 -13.71 8.32
C LEU A 332 -2.23 -13.48 9.04
N GLU A 333 -1.20 -13.02 8.33
CA GLU A 333 0.15 -12.95 8.87
C GLU A 333 0.41 -11.57 9.49
N GLU A 334 0.89 -11.55 10.74
CA GLU A 334 1.31 -10.31 11.40
C GLU A 334 2.68 -9.85 10.87
N LEU A 335 2.94 -8.54 10.96
CA LEU A 335 4.26 -8.00 10.62
C LEU A 335 5.33 -8.55 11.56
N ASP A 336 6.45 -8.99 11.01
CA ASP A 336 7.60 -9.40 11.83
C ASP A 336 8.31 -8.18 12.44
N SER A 337 7.92 -7.88 13.69
CA SER A 337 8.54 -6.80 14.46
C SER A 337 10.05 -7.05 14.70
N ALA A 338 10.51 -8.30 14.68
CA ALA A 338 11.93 -8.61 14.86
C ALA A 338 12.73 -8.20 13.64
N GLU A 339 12.20 -8.40 12.44
CA GLU A 339 12.83 -7.99 11.19
C GLU A 339 12.94 -6.46 11.09
N MET A 340 11.87 -5.73 11.42
CA MET A 340 11.90 -4.26 11.47
C MET A 340 12.95 -3.73 12.47
N LYS A 341 13.09 -4.35 13.65
CA LYS A 341 14.11 -3.99 14.63
C LYS A 341 15.52 -4.29 14.13
N ASN A 342 15.74 -5.41 13.44
CA ASN A 342 17.04 -5.79 12.90
C ASN A 342 17.52 -4.81 11.82
N ARG A 343 16.60 -4.18 11.07
CA ARG A 343 16.90 -3.21 10.01
C ARG A 343 17.17 -1.79 10.51
N LYS A 344 17.14 -1.56 11.82
CA LYS A 344 17.47 -0.28 12.47
C LYS A 344 16.61 0.91 11.99
N ILE A 345 15.37 0.68 11.64
CA ILE A 345 14.43 1.78 11.44
C ILE A 345 14.10 2.44 12.78
N SER A 346 13.78 3.73 12.75
CA SER A 346 13.47 4.49 13.97
C SER A 346 12.19 3.95 14.64
N PRO A 347 12.06 4.08 15.98
CA PRO A 347 10.84 3.70 16.68
C PRO A 347 9.58 4.40 16.15
N HIS A 348 9.72 5.61 15.61
CA HIS A 348 8.61 6.34 15.02
C HIS A 348 8.17 5.72 13.69
N MET A 349 9.14 5.34 12.85
CA MET A 349 8.84 4.67 11.59
C MET A 349 8.16 3.31 11.84
N HIS A 350 8.65 2.56 12.83
CA HIS A 350 8.05 1.32 13.28
C HIS A 350 6.58 1.53 13.71
N TYR A 351 6.32 2.58 14.50
CA TYR A 351 4.97 2.93 14.95
C TYR A 351 4.03 3.26 13.78
N PHE A 352 4.48 4.07 12.79
CA PHE A 352 3.69 4.37 11.60
C PHE A 352 3.29 3.11 10.85
N ILE A 353 4.28 2.26 10.55
CA ILE A 353 4.07 1.02 9.81
C ILE A 353 3.10 0.10 10.55
N GLU A 354 3.33 -0.18 11.83
CA GLU A 354 2.45 -1.07 12.62
C GLU A 354 1.01 -0.54 12.70
N ARG A 355 0.85 0.77 12.92
CA ARG A 355 -0.47 1.37 13.02
C ARG A 355 -1.22 1.38 11.69
N MET A 356 -0.56 1.80 10.61
CA MET A 356 -1.17 1.85 9.27
C MET A 356 -1.52 0.45 8.77
N MET A 357 -0.67 -0.55 9.04
CA MET A 357 -0.84 -1.92 8.59
C MET A 357 -1.54 -2.84 9.59
N SER A 358 -2.18 -2.30 10.63
CA SER A 358 -3.01 -3.11 11.53
C SER A 358 -4.07 -3.88 10.75
N LYS A 359 -4.24 -5.19 11.07
CA LYS A 359 -5.25 -6.03 10.43
C LYS A 359 -6.65 -5.54 10.77
N ASP A 360 -6.88 -5.13 12.01
CA ASP A 360 -8.10 -4.47 12.41
C ASP A 360 -8.09 -3.01 11.93
N LYS A 361 -8.97 -2.69 10.97
CA LYS A 361 -9.09 -1.34 10.43
C LYS A 361 -9.43 -0.27 11.47
N SER A 362 -10.04 -0.64 12.60
CA SER A 362 -10.37 0.28 13.70
C SER A 362 -9.14 0.76 14.50
N LEU A 363 -8.01 0.07 14.37
CA LEU A 363 -6.73 0.43 15.01
C LEU A 363 -5.86 1.33 14.13
N ARG A 364 -6.19 1.46 12.86
CA ARG A 364 -5.52 2.37 11.92
C ARG A 364 -5.86 3.83 12.23
N TYR A 365 -5.40 4.75 11.42
CA TYR A 365 -5.88 6.12 11.42
C TYR A 365 -7.31 6.16 10.86
N ASP A 366 -8.21 6.91 11.51
CA ASP A 366 -9.60 7.03 11.07
C ASP A 366 -9.72 7.81 9.74
N THR A 367 -8.81 8.77 9.53
CA THR A 367 -8.76 9.59 8.31
C THR A 367 -7.32 9.84 7.88
N PRO A 368 -7.06 10.13 6.60
CA PRO A 368 -5.74 10.57 6.13
C PRO A 368 -5.31 11.88 6.79
N ALA A 369 -6.23 12.79 7.15
CA ALA A 369 -5.92 14.02 7.87
C ALA A 369 -5.28 13.75 9.25
N ALA A 370 -5.75 12.72 9.95
CA ALA A 370 -5.15 12.31 11.23
C ALA A 370 -3.72 11.76 11.02
N LEU A 371 -3.48 11.04 9.93
CA LEU A 371 -2.16 10.57 9.53
C LEU A 371 -1.24 11.74 9.17
N VAL A 372 -1.69 12.68 8.34
CA VAL A 372 -0.93 13.89 7.94
C VAL A 372 -0.48 14.67 9.16
N LYS A 373 -1.38 14.86 10.13
CA LYS A 373 -1.03 15.57 11.38
C LYS A 373 0.11 14.90 12.12
N ASP A 374 0.05 13.58 12.28
CA ASP A 374 1.07 12.80 13.00
C ASP A 374 2.43 12.85 12.25
N ILE A 375 2.40 12.75 10.90
CA ILE A 375 3.60 12.89 10.05
C ILE A 375 4.24 14.28 10.22
N LYS A 376 3.44 15.36 10.17
CA LYS A 376 3.94 16.74 10.31
C LYS A 376 4.63 16.95 11.67
N GLU A 377 4.04 16.47 12.75
CA GLU A 377 4.65 16.51 14.09
C GLU A 377 6.02 15.80 14.11
N GLN A 378 6.14 14.68 13.41
CA GLN A 378 7.38 13.92 13.31
C GLN A 378 8.44 14.64 12.45
N LEU A 379 8.06 15.19 11.30
CA LEU A 379 8.97 15.95 10.42
C LEU A 379 9.52 17.21 11.12
N GLU A 380 8.68 17.91 11.89
CA GLU A 380 9.15 19.02 12.76
C GLU A 380 10.18 18.55 13.79
N GLY A 381 10.01 17.35 14.36
CA GLY A 381 10.97 16.74 15.25
C GLY A 381 12.34 16.55 14.60
N PHE A 382 12.37 16.03 13.37
CA PHE A 382 13.63 15.92 12.58
C PHE A 382 14.28 17.29 12.32
N ALA A 383 13.49 18.30 11.99
CA ALA A 383 14.02 19.64 11.74
C ALA A 383 14.67 20.25 12.99
N ARG A 384 14.05 20.09 14.17
CA ARG A 384 14.62 20.56 15.46
C ARG A 384 15.93 19.86 15.81
N ILE A 385 16.01 18.53 15.65
CA ILE A 385 17.23 17.76 15.91
C ILE A 385 18.37 18.24 14.99
N SER A 386 18.07 18.46 13.70
CA SER A 386 19.04 18.93 12.72
C SER A 386 19.58 20.33 13.04
N GLN A 387 18.73 21.21 13.59
CA GLN A 387 19.15 22.56 14.03
C GLN A 387 20.06 22.48 15.26
N ILE A 388 19.75 21.62 16.23
CA ILE A 388 20.57 21.42 17.43
C ILE A 388 21.96 20.87 17.05
N GLN A 389 22.04 19.96 16.10
CA GLN A 389 23.31 19.40 15.62
C GLN A 389 24.18 20.40 14.85
N LYS A 390 23.55 21.40 14.18
CA LYS A 390 24.24 22.48 13.46
C LYS A 390 24.62 23.65 14.35
N ALA A 391 24.09 23.73 15.58
CA ALA A 391 24.47 24.78 16.52
C ALA A 391 25.95 24.64 16.90
N PRO A 392 26.72 25.75 16.91
CA PRO A 392 28.11 25.71 17.30
C PRO A 392 28.21 25.14 18.72
N LYS A 393 29.11 24.16 18.92
CA LYS A 393 29.40 23.64 20.27
C LYS A 393 29.65 24.81 21.19
N PRO A 394 29.04 24.85 22.40
CA PRO A 394 29.33 25.87 23.36
C PRO A 394 30.86 25.87 23.61
N PRO A 395 31.49 27.04 23.74
CA PRO A 395 32.92 27.13 23.96
C PRO A 395 33.28 26.27 25.17
N THR A 396 34.29 25.44 25.01
CA THR A 396 34.84 24.63 26.08
C THR A 396 35.13 25.57 27.26
N PRO A 397 34.60 25.33 28.46
CA PRO A 397 34.89 26.20 29.60
C PRO A 397 36.39 26.28 29.78
N ALA A 398 36.90 27.50 29.85
CA ALA A 398 38.31 27.75 30.06
C ALA A 398 38.79 26.93 31.29
N PRO A 399 40.00 26.33 31.26
CA PRO A 399 40.53 25.60 32.40
C PRO A 399 40.55 26.54 33.61
N ARG A 400 39.91 26.10 34.69
CA ARG A 400 39.90 26.86 35.94
C ARG A 400 41.35 27.07 36.37
N PRO A 401 41.75 28.29 36.76
CA PRO A 401 43.08 28.52 37.27
C PRO A 401 43.34 27.62 38.48
N PRO A 402 44.57 27.16 38.68
CA PRO A 402 44.89 26.28 39.81
C PRO A 402 44.57 26.99 41.14
N THR A 403 43.64 26.43 41.88
CA THR A 403 43.33 26.88 43.22
C THR A 403 44.53 26.61 44.12
N THR A 404 45.26 27.65 44.49
CA THR A 404 46.26 27.62 45.57
C THR A 404 45.58 27.21 46.86
N SER A 405 45.87 26.02 47.33
CA SER A 405 45.35 25.51 48.59
C SER A 405 46.04 26.24 49.79
N ILE A 406 45.33 27.18 50.38
CA ILE A 406 45.61 27.65 51.71
C ILE A 406 44.85 26.75 52.67
N GLY A 407 45.59 25.90 53.38
CA GLY A 407 45.03 24.94 54.31
C GLY A 407 44.35 25.60 55.53
N LYS A 408 43.07 25.27 55.71
CA LYS A 408 42.43 25.20 57.04
C LYS A 408 41.49 23.98 57.01
N LYS A 409 41.88 22.96 57.78
CA LYS A 409 41.05 21.79 58.08
C LYS A 409 39.87 22.26 58.93
N VAL A 410 38.65 22.12 58.35
CA VAL A 410 37.38 22.19 59.08
C VAL A 410 36.87 20.75 59.22
N PRO A 411 36.44 20.29 60.41
CA PRO A 411 35.93 18.90 60.55
C PRO A 411 34.58 18.72 59.84
N ILE A 412 34.54 17.67 59.03
CA ILE A 412 33.33 17.28 58.26
C ILE A 412 32.46 16.43 59.19
N GLY A 413 31.29 16.95 59.58
CA GLY A 413 30.21 16.16 60.15
C GLY A 413 29.51 15.29 59.08
N PRO A 414 28.79 14.20 59.44
CA PRO A 414 28.26 13.25 58.51
C PRO A 414 27.18 13.89 57.58
N SER A 415 27.43 13.89 56.29
CA SER A 415 26.52 14.37 55.29
C SER A 415 25.34 13.40 55.11
N LYS A 416 24.12 13.93 55.12
CA LYS A 416 22.90 13.22 54.73
C LYS A 416 23.01 12.74 53.27
N PRO A 417 22.50 11.54 52.95
CA PRO A 417 22.45 11.06 51.57
C PRO A 417 21.53 11.97 50.73
N PRO A 418 21.85 12.14 49.42
CA PRO A 418 20.99 12.90 48.53
C PRO A 418 19.64 12.21 48.36
N PRO A 419 18.57 12.98 48.10
CA PRO A 419 17.25 12.41 47.83
C PRO A 419 17.27 11.62 46.52
N PRO A 420 16.44 10.57 46.39
CA PRO A 420 16.39 9.75 45.16
C PRO A 420 15.96 10.60 43.98
N GLU A 421 16.60 10.39 42.85
CA GLU A 421 16.23 10.95 41.54
C GLU A 421 14.82 10.52 41.20
N SER A 422 13.84 11.36 41.55
CA SER A 422 12.47 11.20 41.08
C SER A 422 12.23 12.12 39.89
N LEU A 423 11.93 11.46 38.78
CA LEU A 423 11.08 11.97 37.73
C LEU A 423 11.66 12.99 36.74
N ARG A 424 12.39 12.49 35.77
CA ARG A 424 12.26 12.98 34.39
C ARG A 424 11.58 11.92 33.53
N HIS A 425 10.27 11.79 33.69
CA HIS A 425 9.44 11.05 32.77
C HIS A 425 9.19 11.94 31.56
N SER A 426 9.81 11.61 30.45
CA SER A 426 9.47 12.14 29.15
C SER A 426 8.01 11.76 28.82
N ARG A 427 7.32 12.55 28.00
CA ARG A 427 5.93 12.29 27.57
C ARG A 427 5.70 10.89 26.96
N LEU A 428 6.75 10.20 26.52
CA LEU A 428 6.72 8.82 26.03
C LEU A 428 6.29 7.77 27.05
N SER A 429 6.61 7.96 28.34
CA SER A 429 6.22 7.02 29.41
C SER A 429 4.70 6.96 29.64
N ARG A 430 3.95 8.03 29.30
CA ARG A 430 2.50 8.05 29.49
C ARG A 430 1.73 7.24 28.45
N TYR A 431 2.36 6.97 27.29
CA TYR A 431 1.72 6.20 26.22
C TYR A 431 1.83 4.68 26.46
N THR A 432 2.97 4.21 26.97
CA THR A 432 3.17 2.78 27.28
C THR A 432 2.34 2.29 28.47
N ASP A 433 2.08 3.14 29.48
CA ASP A 433 1.29 2.74 30.65
C ASP A 433 -0.22 2.63 30.37
N LYS A 434 -0.73 3.30 29.34
CA LYS A 434 -2.17 3.23 28.97
C LYS A 434 -2.53 1.88 28.34
N TYR A 435 -1.59 1.22 27.68
CA TYR A 435 -1.82 -0.08 27.02
C TYR A 435 -1.53 -1.25 27.97
N ARG A 436 -0.57 -1.14 28.90
CA ARG A 436 -0.27 -2.17 29.88
C ARG A 436 -1.40 -2.44 30.88
N LYS A 437 -2.24 -1.45 31.19
CA LYS A 437 -3.39 -1.61 32.11
C LYS A 437 -4.63 -2.26 31.48
N LYS A 438 -4.64 -2.51 30.17
CA LYS A 438 -5.78 -3.16 29.49
C LYS A 438 -5.65 -4.68 29.49
N ASP A 439 -4.43 -5.23 29.56
CA ASP A 439 -4.18 -6.67 29.56
C ASP A 439 -4.39 -7.32 30.94
N ASP A 440 -4.19 -6.57 32.04
CA ASP A 440 -4.38 -7.10 33.40
C ASP A 440 -5.88 -7.22 33.84
N ARG A 441 -6.83 -6.78 33.01
CA ARG A 441 -8.28 -6.93 33.29
C ARG A 441 -8.96 -8.07 32.51
N ARG A 442 -8.18 -8.87 31.78
CA ARG A 442 -8.69 -10.05 31.04
C ARG A 442 -8.01 -11.37 31.46
N ARG A 443 -7.50 -11.40 32.67
CA ARG A 443 -7.17 -12.66 33.35
C ARG A 443 -8.12 -12.90 34.53
#